data_b8042a2d31b04721b1ffcb6cdcce0413
#
_entry.id   b8042a2d31b04721b1ffcb6cdcce0413
#
_cell.length_a   1.000
_cell.length_b   1.000
_cell.length_c   1.000
_cell.angle_alpha   90.00
_cell.angle_beta   90.00
_cell.angle_gamma   90.00
#
_symmetry.space_group_name_H-M   'P 1'
#
loop_
_entity.id
_entity.type
_entity.pdbx_description
1 polymer ?
#
loop_
_entity_poly.entity_id
_entity_poly.type
_entity_poly.pdbx_seq_one_letter_code
_entity_poly.pdbx_strand_id
1 'polypeptide(L)'
;KLKEQAEASKEKADDDSSNTQDIIEIATASPYAAYLNEKGEWDHSTYPTTTDVQNEIWRNGIISNSFEPGSTGKVLTYAAAIEEGLITEDTQFDDTHGYLDIGRTMVKCHNYAIGGCGIIDAKEAVAQSCNVAFMEIGKILGPELFVKYQQLHNFGQKTGIDLPGEASCEGLLYTADQLGEIELATSAFGQCYNVTMIQMAASFCADINGGYYYKPYTVESILDKDGNVVESVKPTLVRQIISEETSATVRH
;
A
#
# COMPACT_ATOMS: atom_id res chain seq x y z
N LYS A 1 26.34 5.22 -18.28
CA LYS A 1 26.63 3.75 -18.26
C LYS A 1 25.49 2.94 -18.89
N LEU A 2 24.24 3.07 -18.42
CA LEU A 2 23.07 2.35 -18.99
C LEU A 2 22.72 2.85 -20.39
N LYS A 3 22.83 4.16 -20.67
CA LYS A 3 22.63 4.77 -21.97
C LYS A 3 23.73 4.31 -22.95
N GLU A 4 24.97 4.25 -22.51
CA GLU A 4 26.11 3.72 -23.28
C GLU A 4 25.96 2.21 -23.59
N GLN A 5 25.39 1.44 -22.65
CA GLN A 5 25.10 0.02 -22.90
C GLN A 5 23.95 -0.19 -23.88
N ALA A 6 22.91 0.65 -23.83
CA ALA A 6 21.80 0.60 -24.79
C ALA A 6 22.25 1.07 -26.18
N GLU A 7 23.07 2.11 -26.29
CA GLU A 7 23.65 2.59 -27.54
C GLU A 7 24.65 1.57 -28.13
N ALA A 8 25.49 0.96 -27.31
CA ALA A 8 26.40 -0.11 -27.74
C ALA A 8 25.66 -1.40 -28.18
N SER A 9 24.51 -1.69 -27.58
CA SER A 9 23.66 -2.80 -28.00
C SER A 9 22.94 -2.51 -29.34
N LYS A 10 22.57 -1.25 -29.59
CA LYS A 10 21.98 -0.79 -30.85
C LYS A 10 23.00 -0.83 -32.00
N GLU A 11 24.23 -0.37 -31.76
CA GLU A 11 25.29 -0.41 -32.75
C GLU A 11 25.70 -1.84 -33.15
N LYS A 12 25.59 -2.80 -32.20
CA LYS A 12 25.81 -4.23 -32.45
C LYS A 12 24.67 -4.89 -33.21
N ALA A 13 23.43 -4.40 -33.05
CA ALA A 13 22.23 -4.93 -33.71
C ALA A 13 22.13 -4.55 -35.19
N ASP A 14 22.71 -3.41 -35.56
CA ASP A 14 22.74 -2.93 -36.94
C ASP A 14 23.75 -3.72 -37.83
N ASP A 15 24.68 -4.48 -37.23
CA ASP A 15 25.72 -5.21 -37.95
C ASP A 15 25.46 -6.74 -38.10
N ASP A 16 24.42 -7.29 -37.50
CA ASP A 16 24.11 -8.72 -37.58
C ASP A 16 22.60 -9.05 -37.57
N SER A 17 22.07 -9.25 -38.78
CA SER A 17 20.65 -9.60 -38.98
C SER A 17 20.26 -11.00 -38.47
N SER A 18 21.17 -11.76 -37.87
CA SER A 18 20.94 -13.13 -37.36
C SER A 18 20.48 -13.19 -35.91
N ASN A 19 20.40 -12.07 -35.16
CA ASN A 19 20.28 -12.10 -33.71
C ASN A 19 19.08 -11.34 -33.12
N THR A 20 17.93 -11.40 -33.78
CA THR A 20 16.68 -10.82 -33.28
C THR A 20 16.27 -11.42 -31.92
N GLN A 21 16.64 -12.68 -31.68
CA GLN A 21 16.34 -13.40 -30.43
C GLN A 21 17.13 -12.84 -29.25
N ASP A 22 18.42 -12.55 -29.45
CA ASP A 22 19.28 -11.98 -28.38
C ASP A 22 18.90 -10.54 -28.05
N ILE A 23 18.39 -9.77 -29.02
CA ILE A 23 17.89 -8.41 -28.82
C ILE A 23 16.63 -8.44 -27.97
N ILE A 24 15.73 -9.39 -28.20
CA ILE A 24 14.50 -9.57 -27.42
C ILE A 24 14.85 -10.00 -25.98
N GLU A 25 15.84 -10.87 -25.80
CA GLU A 25 16.28 -11.34 -24.48
C GLU A 25 16.95 -10.21 -23.66
N ILE A 26 17.77 -9.37 -24.29
CA ILE A 26 18.39 -8.19 -23.66
C ILE A 26 17.32 -7.12 -23.36
N ALA A 27 16.36 -6.91 -24.24
CA ALA A 27 15.27 -5.96 -24.03
C ALA A 27 14.36 -6.40 -22.87
N THR A 28 14.04 -7.69 -22.78
CA THR A 28 13.21 -8.22 -21.67
C THR A 28 13.91 -8.23 -20.32
N ALA A 29 15.25 -8.26 -20.28
CA ALA A 29 16.04 -8.12 -19.07
C ALA A 29 16.29 -6.64 -18.66
N SER A 30 15.92 -5.69 -19.51
CA SER A 30 16.07 -4.26 -19.22
C SER A 30 14.93 -3.76 -18.34
N PRO A 31 15.19 -2.88 -17.35
CA PRO A 31 14.13 -2.18 -16.61
C PRO A 31 13.24 -1.31 -17.52
N TYR A 32 13.65 -1.10 -18.77
CA TYR A 32 12.90 -0.37 -19.80
C TYR A 32 12.02 -1.27 -20.67
N ALA A 33 12.07 -2.60 -20.50
CA ALA A 33 11.34 -3.54 -21.35
C ALA A 33 9.82 -3.27 -21.41
N ALA A 34 9.24 -2.81 -20.27
CA ALA A 34 7.82 -2.46 -20.19
C ALA A 34 7.41 -1.22 -21.03
N TYR A 35 8.39 -0.47 -21.54
CA TYR A 35 8.17 0.76 -22.33
C TYR A 35 8.49 0.57 -23.81
N LEU A 36 8.83 -0.66 -24.21
CA LEU A 36 9.18 -0.99 -25.59
C LEU A 36 8.05 -1.80 -26.24
N ASN A 37 7.82 -1.56 -27.52
CA ASN A 37 6.93 -2.38 -28.34
C ASN A 37 7.58 -3.74 -28.68
N GLU A 38 6.83 -4.62 -29.36
CA GLU A 38 7.30 -5.96 -29.78
C GLU A 38 8.56 -5.92 -30.68
N LYS A 39 8.92 -4.76 -31.23
CA LYS A 39 10.12 -4.56 -32.06
C LYS A 39 11.31 -4.01 -31.28
N GLY A 40 11.16 -3.81 -29.96
CA GLY A 40 12.19 -3.20 -29.11
C GLY A 40 12.33 -1.68 -29.28
N GLU A 41 11.35 -1.01 -29.88
CA GLU A 41 11.28 0.44 -30.01
C GLU A 41 10.38 1.02 -28.91
N TRP A 42 10.57 2.31 -28.55
CA TRP A 42 9.69 2.97 -27.59
C TRP A 42 8.22 2.91 -28.01
N ASP A 43 7.36 2.52 -27.10
CA ASP A 43 5.92 2.53 -27.31
C ASP A 43 5.37 3.96 -27.28
N HIS A 44 5.41 4.62 -28.42
CA HIS A 44 4.89 5.98 -28.57
C HIS A 44 3.37 6.08 -28.44
N SER A 45 2.64 4.97 -28.39
CA SER A 45 1.19 4.99 -28.15
C SER A 45 0.86 5.25 -26.70
N THR A 46 1.66 4.70 -25.79
CA THR A 46 1.53 4.89 -24.34
C THR A 46 2.39 6.06 -23.84
N TYR A 47 3.58 6.24 -24.45
CA TYR A 47 4.55 7.28 -24.08
C TYR A 47 4.91 8.13 -25.31
N PRO A 48 4.17 9.23 -25.57
CA PRO A 48 4.32 10.02 -26.79
C PRO A 48 5.71 10.62 -26.99
N THR A 49 6.43 10.89 -25.90
CA THR A 49 7.78 11.47 -25.96
C THR A 49 8.78 10.69 -25.11
N THR A 50 10.08 10.81 -25.45
CA THR A 50 11.17 10.27 -24.64
C THR A 50 11.17 10.85 -23.21
N THR A 51 10.72 12.09 -23.06
CA THR A 51 10.60 12.76 -21.76
C THR A 51 9.55 12.09 -20.87
N ASP A 52 8.42 11.65 -21.46
CA ASP A 52 7.37 10.94 -20.70
C ASP A 52 7.91 9.62 -20.14
N VAL A 53 8.64 8.87 -20.96
CA VAL A 53 9.31 7.64 -20.53
C VAL A 53 10.33 7.91 -19.42
N GLN A 54 11.16 8.95 -19.57
CA GLN A 54 12.15 9.33 -18.57
C GLN A 54 11.49 9.73 -17.25
N ASN A 55 10.41 10.50 -17.30
CA ASN A 55 9.65 10.89 -16.12
C ASN A 55 9.05 9.68 -15.39
N GLU A 56 8.55 8.69 -16.13
CA GLU A 56 8.02 7.48 -15.52
C GLU A 56 9.12 6.62 -14.89
N ILE A 57 10.27 6.48 -15.55
CA ILE A 57 11.41 5.73 -15.03
C ILE A 57 12.03 6.38 -13.78
N TRP A 58 12.08 7.71 -13.75
CA TRP A 58 12.64 8.44 -12.62
C TRP A 58 11.67 8.60 -11.47
N ARG A 59 10.40 8.29 -11.68
CA ARG A 59 9.37 8.36 -10.67
C ARG A 59 9.58 7.27 -9.63
N ASN A 60 9.64 7.64 -8.36
CA ASN A 60 9.68 6.68 -7.28
C ASN A 60 8.25 6.20 -6.96
N GLY A 61 7.87 5.03 -7.48
CA GLY A 61 6.55 4.45 -7.31
C GLY A 61 6.15 4.21 -5.85
N ILE A 62 7.12 4.04 -4.93
CA ILE A 62 6.84 3.81 -3.50
C ILE A 62 6.14 5.02 -2.87
N ILE A 63 6.50 6.23 -3.30
CA ILE A 63 5.96 7.47 -2.75
C ILE A 63 4.94 8.16 -3.66
N SER A 64 4.85 7.75 -4.93
CA SER A 64 4.03 8.45 -5.93
C SER A 64 2.87 7.62 -6.50
N ASN A 65 2.95 6.28 -6.48
CA ASN A 65 1.88 5.43 -6.96
C ASN A 65 0.94 5.07 -5.81
N SER A 66 -0.37 5.17 -6.07
CA SER A 66 -1.40 4.76 -5.14
C SER A 66 -1.99 3.41 -5.53
N PHE A 67 -2.44 2.67 -4.54
CA PHE A 67 -3.06 1.36 -4.70
C PHE A 67 -4.08 1.11 -3.58
N GLU A 68 -5.02 0.22 -3.81
CA GLU A 68 -5.89 -0.29 -2.76
C GLU A 68 -5.08 -1.22 -1.84
N PRO A 69 -5.00 -0.97 -0.51
CA PRO A 69 -4.13 -1.72 0.37
C PRO A 69 -4.51 -3.21 0.51
N GLY A 70 -5.74 -3.57 0.17
CA GLY A 70 -6.24 -4.92 0.33
C GLY A 70 -6.08 -5.41 1.77
N SER A 71 -5.74 -6.67 1.96
CA SER A 71 -5.64 -7.27 3.30
C SER A 71 -4.61 -6.64 4.23
N THR A 72 -3.65 -5.84 3.72
CA THR A 72 -2.74 -5.08 4.61
C THR A 72 -3.47 -3.96 5.36
N GLY A 73 -4.56 -3.41 4.79
CA GLY A 73 -5.42 -2.42 5.44
C GLY A 73 -6.23 -2.97 6.62
N LYS A 74 -6.38 -4.29 6.72
CA LYS A 74 -7.09 -4.94 7.84
C LYS A 74 -6.46 -4.65 9.20
N VAL A 75 -5.14 -4.47 9.25
CA VAL A 75 -4.43 -4.16 10.50
C VAL A 75 -4.95 -2.86 11.11
N LEU A 76 -5.15 -1.80 10.28
CA LEU A 76 -5.75 -0.55 10.73
C LEU A 76 -7.17 -0.76 11.31
N THR A 77 -8.01 -1.50 10.59
CA THR A 77 -9.40 -1.76 11.03
C THR A 77 -9.44 -2.53 12.36
N TYR A 78 -8.56 -3.53 12.49
CA TYR A 78 -8.42 -4.33 13.71
C TYR A 78 -7.92 -3.46 14.88
N ALA A 79 -6.81 -2.73 14.67
CA ALA A 79 -6.22 -1.86 15.66
C ALA A 79 -7.22 -0.79 16.16
N ALA A 80 -7.97 -0.18 15.25
CA ALA A 80 -9.00 0.80 15.58
C ALA A 80 -10.12 0.20 16.46
N ALA A 81 -10.61 -0.98 16.11
CA ALA A 81 -11.69 -1.62 16.84
C ALA A 81 -11.26 -2.10 18.24
N ILE A 82 -10.02 -2.57 18.39
CA ILE A 82 -9.42 -2.91 19.71
C ILE A 82 -9.22 -1.64 20.53
N GLU A 83 -8.66 -0.57 19.96
CA GLU A 83 -8.37 0.70 20.66
C GLU A 83 -9.64 1.36 21.22
N GLU A 84 -10.74 1.30 20.46
CA GLU A 84 -12.03 1.84 20.90
C GLU A 84 -12.78 0.86 21.84
N GLY A 85 -12.19 -0.31 22.16
CA GLY A 85 -12.81 -1.31 23.03
C GLY A 85 -14.09 -1.94 22.47
N LEU A 86 -14.28 -1.88 21.15
CA LEU A 86 -15.46 -2.39 20.47
C LEU A 86 -15.40 -3.91 20.26
N ILE A 87 -14.21 -4.45 20.17
CA ILE A 87 -13.92 -5.89 20.10
C ILE A 87 -12.74 -6.24 21.01
N THR A 88 -12.58 -7.52 21.30
CA THR A 88 -11.41 -8.14 21.91
C THR A 88 -10.86 -9.23 21.01
N GLU A 89 -9.68 -9.77 21.31
CA GLU A 89 -9.09 -10.89 20.57
C GLU A 89 -10.04 -12.11 20.49
N ASP A 90 -10.87 -12.32 21.54
CA ASP A 90 -11.81 -13.45 21.67
C ASP A 90 -13.19 -13.16 21.05
N THR A 91 -13.42 -11.97 20.48
CA THR A 91 -14.71 -11.64 19.85
C THR A 91 -14.97 -12.57 18.66
N GLN A 92 -16.10 -13.26 18.66
CA GLN A 92 -16.44 -14.28 17.66
C GLN A 92 -17.14 -13.69 16.44
N PHE A 93 -16.79 -14.21 15.26
CA PHE A 93 -17.39 -13.89 13.96
C PHE A 93 -17.80 -15.19 13.26
N ASP A 94 -18.92 -15.14 12.53
CA ASP A 94 -19.46 -16.29 11.79
C ASP A 94 -19.26 -16.12 10.28
N ASP A 95 -18.27 -16.82 9.74
CA ASP A 95 -18.05 -16.94 8.29
C ASP A 95 -18.29 -18.39 7.81
N THR A 96 -19.33 -19.06 8.32
CA THR A 96 -19.70 -20.43 7.90
C THR A 96 -20.28 -20.48 6.49
N HIS A 97 -20.65 -19.33 5.91
CA HIS A 97 -21.19 -19.23 4.56
C HIS A 97 -20.19 -18.72 3.53
N GLY A 98 -19.07 -18.14 3.96
CA GLY A 98 -18.07 -17.56 3.09
C GLY A 98 -18.47 -16.24 2.43
N TYR A 99 -19.57 -15.62 2.86
CA TYR A 99 -20.04 -14.32 2.35
C TYR A 99 -20.89 -13.59 3.39
N LEU A 100 -21.04 -12.29 3.17
CA LEU A 100 -21.97 -11.44 3.91
C LEU A 100 -22.90 -10.72 2.92
N ASP A 101 -24.21 -10.75 3.19
CA ASP A 101 -25.19 -9.96 2.45
C ASP A 101 -25.27 -8.55 3.02
N ILE A 102 -24.99 -7.57 2.19
CA ILE A 102 -25.05 -6.15 2.52
C ILE A 102 -26.12 -5.51 1.64
N GLY A 103 -27.29 -5.26 2.20
CA GLY A 103 -28.45 -4.83 1.44
C GLY A 103 -28.87 -5.87 0.39
N ARG A 104 -28.60 -5.57 -0.90
CA ARG A 104 -28.89 -6.48 -2.03
C ARG A 104 -27.62 -7.07 -2.65
N THR A 105 -26.47 -6.83 -2.07
CA THR A 105 -25.17 -7.22 -2.62
C THR A 105 -24.54 -8.30 -1.74
N MET A 106 -24.20 -9.43 -2.35
CA MET A 106 -23.41 -10.48 -1.72
C MET A 106 -21.94 -10.16 -1.86
N VAL A 107 -21.24 -9.94 -0.74
CA VAL A 107 -19.77 -9.74 -0.72
C VAL A 107 -19.10 -11.00 -0.20
N LYS A 108 -18.23 -11.60 -1.03
CA LYS A 108 -17.63 -12.91 -0.77
C LYS A 108 -16.32 -12.78 0.00
N CYS A 109 -16.11 -13.73 0.92
CA CYS A 109 -14.79 -14.01 1.47
C CYS A 109 -13.92 -14.71 0.41
N HIS A 110 -12.60 -14.61 0.54
CA HIS A 110 -11.68 -15.34 -0.32
C HIS A 110 -11.84 -16.87 -0.18
N ASN A 111 -12.30 -17.34 0.99
CA ASN A 111 -12.59 -18.74 1.28
C ASN A 111 -14.01 -19.20 0.88
N TYR A 112 -14.79 -18.38 0.16
CA TYR A 112 -16.16 -18.70 -0.26
C TYR A 112 -16.31 -20.09 -0.91
N ALA A 113 -15.36 -20.44 -1.79
CA ALA A 113 -15.41 -21.71 -2.52
C ALA A 113 -15.28 -22.96 -1.64
N ILE A 114 -14.76 -22.83 -0.43
CA ILE A 114 -14.56 -23.92 0.55
C ILE A 114 -15.47 -23.82 1.76
N GLY A 115 -16.46 -22.90 1.74
CA GLY A 115 -17.44 -22.74 2.80
C GLY A 115 -17.08 -21.73 3.88
N GLY A 116 -16.21 -20.75 3.55
CA GLY A 116 -15.81 -19.69 4.47
C GLY A 116 -14.70 -20.09 5.45
N CYS A 117 -14.52 -19.27 6.48
CA CYS A 117 -13.53 -19.48 7.56
C CYS A 117 -14.15 -20.21 8.78
N GLY A 118 -15.47 -20.39 8.81
CA GLY A 118 -16.18 -20.96 9.96
C GLY A 118 -16.47 -19.92 11.05
N ILE A 119 -16.71 -20.41 12.27
CA ILE A 119 -16.81 -19.54 13.46
C ILE A 119 -15.40 -19.35 14.01
N ILE A 120 -14.92 -18.14 13.98
CA ILE A 120 -13.54 -17.77 14.32
C ILE A 120 -13.52 -16.56 15.25
N ASP A 121 -12.50 -16.46 16.10
CA ASP A 121 -12.28 -15.25 16.89
C ASP A 121 -11.59 -14.14 16.08
N ALA A 122 -11.48 -12.96 16.67
CA ALA A 122 -10.90 -11.80 16.00
C ALA A 122 -9.41 -12.01 15.63
N LYS A 123 -8.65 -12.72 16.46
CA LYS A 123 -7.26 -13.08 16.22
C LYS A 123 -7.13 -14.05 15.04
N GLU A 124 -7.97 -15.09 15.00
CA GLU A 124 -8.05 -16.02 13.88
C GLU A 124 -8.50 -15.32 12.59
N ALA A 125 -9.40 -14.34 12.69
CA ALA A 125 -9.86 -13.54 11.57
C ALA A 125 -8.72 -12.75 10.91
N VAL A 126 -7.79 -12.22 11.70
CA VAL A 126 -6.55 -11.60 11.21
C VAL A 126 -5.65 -12.66 10.55
N ALA A 127 -5.37 -13.76 11.24
CA ALA A 127 -4.47 -14.83 10.78
C ALA A 127 -4.96 -15.47 9.48
N GLN A 128 -6.27 -15.70 9.34
CA GLN A 128 -6.89 -16.26 8.15
C GLN A 128 -7.27 -15.20 7.11
N SER A 129 -7.07 -13.90 7.43
CA SER A 129 -7.46 -12.79 6.56
C SER A 129 -8.93 -12.83 6.12
N CYS A 130 -9.85 -13.18 7.03
CA CYS A 130 -11.27 -13.38 6.75
C CYS A 130 -11.96 -12.07 6.38
N ASN A 131 -12.48 -11.96 5.15
CA ASN A 131 -13.16 -10.73 4.72
C ASN A 131 -14.50 -10.54 5.45
N VAL A 132 -15.24 -11.60 5.72
CA VAL A 132 -16.54 -11.51 6.42
C VAL A 132 -16.37 -10.92 7.81
N ALA A 133 -15.44 -11.45 8.61
CA ALA A 133 -15.14 -10.90 9.93
C ALA A 133 -14.76 -9.42 9.85
N PHE A 134 -13.94 -9.02 8.87
CA PHE A 134 -13.54 -7.61 8.72
C PHE A 134 -14.68 -6.71 8.24
N MET A 135 -15.62 -7.19 7.44
CA MET A 135 -16.85 -6.45 7.13
C MET A 135 -17.69 -6.19 8.39
N GLU A 136 -17.82 -7.20 9.26
CA GLU A 136 -18.53 -7.05 10.54
C GLU A 136 -17.79 -6.11 11.50
N ILE A 137 -16.45 -6.20 11.60
CA ILE A 137 -15.64 -5.27 12.39
C ILE A 137 -15.83 -3.83 11.86
N GLY A 138 -15.80 -3.62 10.54
CA GLY A 138 -16.04 -2.32 9.93
C GLY A 138 -17.43 -1.77 10.27
N LYS A 139 -18.46 -2.61 10.26
CA LYS A 139 -19.82 -2.25 10.66
C LYS A 139 -19.91 -1.88 12.15
N ILE A 140 -19.20 -2.61 13.02
CA ILE A 140 -19.12 -2.32 14.47
C ILE A 140 -18.41 -0.99 14.70
N LEU A 141 -17.32 -0.72 13.97
CA LEU A 141 -16.53 0.52 14.07
C LEU A 141 -17.33 1.74 13.60
N GLY A 142 -18.08 1.59 12.52
CA GLY A 142 -18.86 2.66 11.91
C GLY A 142 -18.01 3.63 11.08
N PRO A 143 -18.65 4.45 10.22
CA PRO A 143 -17.96 5.29 9.26
C PRO A 143 -17.12 6.41 9.92
N GLU A 144 -17.61 7.02 11.00
CA GLU A 144 -16.94 8.11 11.69
C GLU A 144 -15.61 7.68 12.31
N LEU A 145 -15.60 6.56 13.02
CA LEU A 145 -14.37 6.02 13.61
C LEU A 145 -13.43 5.48 12.53
N PHE A 146 -13.96 4.81 11.50
CA PHE A 146 -13.14 4.31 10.40
C PHE A 146 -12.35 5.45 9.73
N VAL A 147 -13.02 6.55 9.37
CA VAL A 147 -12.39 7.74 8.78
C VAL A 147 -11.45 8.42 9.77
N LYS A 148 -11.82 8.52 11.05
CA LYS A 148 -10.91 9.04 12.10
C LYS A 148 -9.59 8.30 12.12
N TYR A 149 -9.62 6.97 12.07
CA TYR A 149 -8.39 6.17 12.09
C TYR A 149 -7.61 6.26 10.78
N GLN A 150 -8.26 6.34 9.61
CA GLN A 150 -7.56 6.65 8.36
C GLN A 150 -6.78 7.96 8.46
N GLN A 151 -7.38 9.01 9.04
CA GLN A 151 -6.73 10.30 9.25
C GLN A 151 -5.59 10.25 10.28
N LEU A 152 -5.76 9.50 11.38
CA LEU A 152 -4.70 9.27 12.37
C LEU A 152 -3.50 8.58 11.74
N HIS A 153 -3.73 7.62 10.83
CA HIS A 153 -2.69 6.92 10.04
C HIS A 153 -2.13 7.75 8.88
N ASN A 154 -2.55 9.01 8.77
CA ASN A 154 -2.10 9.96 7.76
C ASN A 154 -2.47 9.58 6.31
N PHE A 155 -3.49 8.74 6.12
CA PHE A 155 -3.99 8.45 4.78
C PHE A 155 -4.61 9.69 4.15
N GLY A 156 -4.46 9.85 2.85
CA GLY A 156 -4.89 11.05 2.12
C GLY A 156 -3.96 12.26 2.27
N GLN A 157 -2.91 12.16 3.09
CA GLN A 157 -1.95 13.24 3.34
C GLN A 157 -0.53 12.80 2.93
N LYS A 158 0.34 13.74 2.57
CA LYS A 158 1.76 13.44 2.39
C LYS A 158 2.38 13.03 3.73
N THR A 159 3.24 12.01 3.72
CA THR A 159 4.00 11.63 4.92
C THR A 159 5.08 12.65 5.26
N GLY A 160 5.49 13.44 4.27
CA GLY A 160 6.56 14.41 4.38
C GLY A 160 7.95 13.77 4.34
N ILE A 161 8.08 12.56 3.76
CA ILE A 161 9.38 11.94 3.51
C ILE A 161 10.31 12.90 2.77
N ASP A 162 11.60 12.82 3.03
CA ASP A 162 12.66 13.69 2.47
C ASP A 162 12.99 13.39 0.99
N LEU A 163 12.02 12.88 0.24
CA LEU A 163 12.14 12.60 -1.19
C LEU A 163 11.18 13.48 -2.01
N PRO A 164 11.60 13.94 -3.21
CA PRO A 164 10.73 14.70 -4.11
C PRO A 164 9.68 13.81 -4.78
N GLY A 165 8.53 14.39 -5.14
CA GLY A 165 7.50 13.72 -5.94
C GLY A 165 6.50 12.87 -5.12
N GLU A 166 6.41 13.07 -3.82
CA GLU A 166 5.43 12.37 -2.98
C GLU A 166 4.00 12.77 -3.34
N ALA A 167 3.12 11.77 -3.54
CA ALA A 167 1.68 11.94 -3.72
C ALA A 167 0.94 11.92 -2.37
N SER A 168 -0.14 12.71 -2.25
CA SER A 168 -0.96 12.74 -1.04
C SER A 168 -2.07 11.69 -1.04
N CYS A 169 -2.54 11.25 -2.20
CA CYS A 169 -3.77 10.49 -2.38
C CYS A 169 -5.03 11.24 -1.89
N GLU A 170 -4.96 12.58 -1.81
CA GLU A 170 -6.11 13.41 -1.48
C GLU A 170 -7.24 13.18 -2.49
N GLY A 171 -8.48 13.05 -1.99
CA GLY A 171 -9.64 12.73 -2.84
C GLY A 171 -9.79 11.26 -3.24
N LEU A 172 -8.88 10.36 -2.82
CA LEU A 172 -8.97 8.92 -3.03
C LEU A 172 -9.47 8.16 -1.78
N LEU A 173 -9.95 8.89 -0.78
CA LEU A 173 -10.59 8.37 0.42
C LEU A 173 -12.01 8.91 0.51
N TYR A 174 -12.91 8.12 1.06
CA TYR A 174 -14.26 8.58 1.39
C TYR A 174 -14.27 9.44 2.67
N THR A 175 -15.19 10.38 2.72
CA THR A 175 -15.60 11.01 3.98
C THR A 175 -16.64 10.15 4.69
N ALA A 176 -16.89 10.36 5.99
CA ALA A 176 -17.81 9.51 6.76
C ALA A 176 -19.24 9.53 6.20
N ASP A 177 -19.70 10.66 5.68
CA ASP A 177 -21.01 10.81 5.04
C ASP A 177 -21.13 10.14 3.65
N GLN A 178 -19.99 9.84 3.02
CA GLN A 178 -19.92 9.12 1.74
C GLN A 178 -19.83 7.61 1.91
N LEU A 179 -19.43 7.11 3.09
CA LEU A 179 -19.32 5.69 3.39
C LEU A 179 -20.71 5.10 3.63
N GLY A 180 -21.33 4.53 2.57
CA GLY A 180 -22.48 3.65 2.70
C GLY A 180 -22.10 2.29 3.30
N GLU A 181 -23.08 1.42 3.50
CA GLU A 181 -22.84 0.09 4.10
C GLU A 181 -21.87 -0.77 3.28
N ILE A 182 -21.93 -0.69 1.95
CA ILE A 182 -21.05 -1.48 1.05
C ILE A 182 -19.64 -0.89 1.05
N GLU A 183 -19.53 0.43 0.90
CA GLU A 183 -18.26 1.14 0.89
C GLU A 183 -17.50 0.93 2.21
N LEU A 184 -18.18 1.04 3.36
CA LEU A 184 -17.59 0.80 4.66
C LEU A 184 -17.12 -0.66 4.80
N ALA A 185 -17.97 -1.61 4.44
CA ALA A 185 -17.65 -3.03 4.54
C ALA A 185 -16.44 -3.40 3.66
N THR A 186 -16.37 -2.89 2.43
CA THR A 186 -15.23 -3.14 1.53
C THR A 186 -13.97 -2.39 1.95
N SER A 187 -14.12 -1.18 2.48
CA SER A 187 -12.99 -0.41 3.04
C SER A 187 -12.39 -1.11 4.27
N ALA A 188 -13.19 -1.77 5.08
CA ALA A 188 -12.73 -2.47 6.28
C ALA A 188 -11.72 -3.60 5.99
N PHE A 189 -11.75 -4.18 4.77
CA PHE A 189 -10.74 -5.14 4.33
C PHE A 189 -9.77 -4.58 3.27
N GLY A 190 -9.73 -3.24 3.11
CA GLY A 190 -8.71 -2.54 2.35
C GLY A 190 -9.01 -2.31 0.88
N GLN A 191 -10.28 -2.27 0.48
CA GLN A 191 -10.71 -1.88 -0.87
C GLN A 191 -11.45 -0.53 -0.85
N CYS A 192 -11.75 0.01 -2.03
CA CYS A 192 -12.49 1.26 -2.21
C CYS A 192 -11.79 2.53 -1.67
N TYR A 193 -10.51 2.47 -1.33
CA TYR A 193 -9.66 3.64 -1.06
C TYR A 193 -8.22 3.37 -1.47
N ASN A 194 -7.46 4.43 -1.77
CA ASN A 194 -6.09 4.29 -2.24
C ASN A 194 -5.10 5.01 -1.31
N VAL A 195 -3.96 4.36 -1.12
CA VAL A 195 -2.82 4.90 -0.36
C VAL A 195 -1.53 4.64 -1.13
N THR A 196 -0.45 5.39 -0.83
CA THR A 196 0.88 5.05 -1.34
C THR A 196 1.53 3.97 -0.48
N MET A 197 2.55 3.29 -1.03
CA MET A 197 3.30 2.28 -0.27
C MET A 197 3.95 2.88 0.98
N ILE A 198 4.46 4.11 0.92
CA ILE A 198 5.07 4.76 2.08
C ILE A 198 4.03 5.12 3.15
N GLN A 199 2.81 5.55 2.75
CA GLN A 199 1.72 5.78 3.70
C GLN A 199 1.35 4.48 4.41
N MET A 200 1.20 3.37 3.67
CA MET A 200 0.88 2.07 4.25
C MET A 200 2.00 1.55 5.16
N ALA A 201 3.26 1.66 4.75
CA ALA A 201 4.40 1.24 5.55
C ALA A 201 4.52 2.04 6.86
N ALA A 202 4.39 3.36 6.81
CA ALA A 202 4.45 4.22 7.99
C ALA A 202 3.29 3.93 8.96
N SER A 203 2.09 3.70 8.42
CA SER A 203 0.90 3.29 9.15
C SER A 203 1.13 1.95 9.88
N PHE A 204 1.54 0.92 9.14
CA PHE A 204 1.79 -0.40 9.70
C PHE A 204 2.88 -0.38 10.79
N CYS A 205 3.97 0.37 10.57
CA CYS A 205 5.00 0.56 11.58
C CYS A 205 4.44 1.20 12.86
N ALA A 206 3.53 2.16 12.74
CA ALA A 206 2.92 2.79 13.90
C ALA A 206 2.04 1.80 14.69
N ASP A 207 1.28 0.94 14.00
CA ASP A 207 0.46 -0.07 14.67
C ASP A 207 1.29 -1.07 15.51
N ILE A 208 2.55 -1.34 15.13
CA ILE A 208 3.37 -2.37 15.79
C ILE A 208 4.50 -1.82 16.68
N ASN A 209 4.74 -0.50 16.74
CA ASN A 209 5.86 0.09 17.49
C ASN A 209 5.47 0.74 18.82
N GLY A 210 4.25 0.52 19.31
CA GLY A 210 3.70 1.17 20.48
C GLY A 210 2.68 2.26 20.14
N GLY A 211 2.21 2.32 18.90
CA GLY A 211 1.22 3.29 18.43
C GLY A 211 1.79 4.61 17.95
N TYR A 212 3.10 4.73 17.80
CA TYR A 212 3.78 5.99 17.49
C TYR A 212 4.00 6.17 15.99
N TYR A 213 3.31 7.15 15.38
CA TYR A 213 3.49 7.51 13.98
C TYR A 213 4.66 8.47 13.83
N TYR A 214 5.72 8.03 13.15
CA TYR A 214 6.90 8.82 12.84
C TYR A 214 6.88 9.29 11.39
N LYS A 215 7.42 10.49 11.14
CA LYS A 215 7.71 10.97 9.79
C LYS A 215 8.77 10.05 9.16
N PRO A 216 8.49 9.42 8.00
CA PRO A 216 9.51 8.66 7.28
C PRO A 216 10.67 9.55 6.80
N TYR A 217 11.88 9.01 6.77
CA TYR A 217 13.05 9.69 6.21
C TYR A 217 14.04 8.67 5.65
N THR A 218 14.85 9.09 4.68
CA THR A 218 15.85 8.25 4.00
C THR A 218 17.28 8.71 4.30
N VAL A 219 17.46 9.98 4.65
CA VAL A 219 18.78 10.56 4.97
C VAL A 219 19.04 10.40 6.47
N GLU A 220 20.01 9.57 6.83
CA GLU A 220 20.44 9.39 8.21
C GLU A 220 21.41 10.49 8.65
N SER A 221 22.35 10.85 7.78
CA SER A 221 23.36 11.89 8.07
C SER A 221 23.91 12.52 6.80
N ILE A 222 24.34 13.76 6.93
CA ILE A 222 25.07 14.51 5.91
C ILE A 222 26.54 14.58 6.34
N LEU A 223 27.45 14.16 5.47
CA LEU A 223 28.88 14.14 5.73
C LEU A 223 29.61 15.22 4.90
N ASP A 224 30.70 15.74 5.44
CA ASP A 224 31.62 16.57 4.67
C ASP A 224 32.52 15.72 3.74
N LYS A 225 33.36 16.38 2.96
CA LYS A 225 34.31 15.71 2.04
C LYS A 225 35.33 14.80 2.73
N ASP A 226 35.56 14.99 4.02
CA ASP A 226 36.51 14.24 4.85
C ASP A 226 35.83 13.11 5.64
N GLY A 227 34.48 12.94 5.47
CA GLY A 227 33.67 11.89 6.10
C GLY A 227 33.17 12.24 7.50
N ASN A 228 33.32 13.49 7.96
CA ASN A 228 32.79 13.90 9.25
C ASN A 228 31.30 14.23 9.14
N VAL A 229 30.54 13.88 10.17
CA VAL A 229 29.11 14.19 10.23
C VAL A 229 28.91 15.69 10.41
N VAL A 230 28.29 16.34 9.43
CA VAL A 230 27.88 17.75 9.45
C VAL A 230 26.51 17.90 10.08
N GLU A 231 25.60 16.98 9.73
CA GLU A 231 24.23 16.96 10.23
C GLU A 231 23.77 15.51 10.41
N SER A 232 23.00 15.27 11.46
CA SER A 232 22.38 13.95 11.71
C SER A 232 20.88 14.11 11.82
N VAL A 233 20.14 13.38 11.01
CA VAL A 233 18.67 13.35 11.02
C VAL A 233 18.22 12.44 12.17
N LYS A 234 17.24 12.91 12.95
CA LYS A 234 16.65 12.14 14.04
C LYS A 234 15.19 11.80 13.72
N PRO A 235 14.69 10.65 14.21
CA PRO A 235 13.27 10.31 14.09
C PRO A 235 12.39 11.43 14.63
N THR A 236 11.41 11.86 13.83
CA THR A 236 10.44 12.89 14.23
C THR A 236 9.11 12.21 14.52
N LEU A 237 8.72 12.18 15.80
CA LEU A 237 7.40 11.73 16.22
C LEU A 237 6.35 12.76 15.79
N VAL A 238 5.34 12.31 15.07
CA VAL A 238 4.21 13.15 14.62
C VAL A 238 3.06 13.08 15.62
N ARG A 239 2.66 11.86 16.01
CA ARG A 239 1.56 11.60 16.95
C ARG A 239 1.58 10.16 17.44
N GLN A 240 0.83 9.89 18.51
CA GLN A 240 0.43 8.54 18.87
C GLN A 240 -0.97 8.28 18.30
N ILE A 241 -1.18 7.13 17.63
CA ILE A 241 -2.41 6.78 16.90
C ILE A 241 -3.26 5.75 17.65
N ILE A 242 -2.61 4.85 18.39
CA ILE A 242 -3.21 3.85 19.27
C ILE A 242 -2.35 3.74 20.55
N SER A 243 -2.89 3.14 21.59
CA SER A 243 -2.16 2.88 22.84
C SER A 243 -1.06 1.83 22.66
N GLU A 244 -0.09 1.81 23.58
CA GLU A 244 0.93 0.75 23.63
C GLU A 244 0.31 -0.63 23.88
N GLU A 245 -0.80 -0.69 24.61
CA GLU A 245 -1.55 -1.91 24.91
C GLU A 245 -2.19 -2.47 23.62
N THR A 246 -2.90 -1.64 22.87
CA THR A 246 -3.45 -2.03 21.56
C THR A 246 -2.36 -2.45 20.58
N SER A 247 -1.25 -1.71 20.51
CA SER A 247 -0.11 -2.09 19.69
C SER A 247 0.51 -3.43 20.09
N ALA A 248 0.52 -3.76 21.39
CA ALA A 248 0.98 -5.07 21.86
C ALA A 248 0.04 -6.18 21.40
N THR A 249 -1.28 -5.96 21.50
CA THR A 249 -2.32 -6.89 21.01
C THR A 249 -2.18 -7.12 19.49
N VAL A 250 -1.99 -6.05 18.70
CA VAL A 250 -1.83 -6.17 17.24
C VAL A 250 -0.60 -6.99 16.83
N ARG A 251 0.46 -7.02 17.65
CA ARG A 251 1.68 -7.81 17.38
C ARG A 251 1.58 -9.28 17.78
N HIS A 252 0.61 -9.65 18.58
CA HIS A 252 0.47 -10.99 19.18
C HIS A 252 -0.27 -11.95 18.27
#